data_66f7fdc2add3c47b23e93bf2df5e7ed0
#
_entry.id   66f7fdc2add3c47b23e93bf2df5e7ed0
#
_cell.length_a   1.000
_cell.length_b   1.000
_cell.length_c   1.000
_cell.angle_alpha   90.00
_cell.angle_beta   90.00
_cell.angle_gamma   90.00
#
_symmetry.space_group_name_H-M   'P 1'
#
loop_
_entity.id
_entity.type
_entity.pdbx_description
1 polymer ?
#
loop_
_entity_poly.entity_id
_entity_poly.type
_entity_poly.pdbx_seq_one_letter_code
_entity_poly.pdbx_strand_id
1 'polypeptide(L)'
;MLITVLDVGGTHVRWARWSPEQGLGDVRRTSSPSTFRQPGVSVDESRAVLVRMMAEVVPAGAVAGVSFGAALDHRTRAVYASAPLWGVDSRPFDLVAALRGARPDVRWHVVNDVTAALLHLASTQRARGLRKVWLATISTGVACRVIDQRTGEIPVDGCGLQGEIGHLPATVAVDGLPLDLRCDCGRQGHVAAYASGPGIRRLGEVLRHRRGPVWVASDLAQELARGEPFEVALTRAVRSGDTVAVELLAAAAKPIADIVRTSLCLDPELDLVAFTGGVALGLGEHYLAAVLAHLDRDGLYLTSERKPDWIRDRMAVTEVSGLVGAGIAALSEELT
;
A
#
# COMPACT_ATOMS: atom_id res chain seq x y z
N MET A 1 -12.01 -15.75 20.50
CA MET A 1 -11.28 -16.79 19.71
C MET A 1 -9.88 -16.32 19.41
N LEU A 2 -8.85 -17.19 19.58
CA LEU A 2 -7.45 -16.85 19.31
C LEU A 2 -7.08 -17.32 17.88
N ILE A 3 -6.63 -16.37 17.06
CA ILE A 3 -6.30 -16.58 15.63
C ILE A 3 -4.78 -16.41 15.45
N THR A 4 -4.16 -17.26 14.64
CA THR A 4 -2.80 -17.00 14.16
C THR A 4 -2.88 -16.09 12.95
N VAL A 5 -2.25 -14.93 13.01
CA VAL A 5 -2.28 -13.94 11.94
C VAL A 5 -0.93 -13.84 11.26
N LEU A 6 -0.95 -13.81 9.93
CA LEU A 6 0.23 -13.67 9.09
C LEU A 6 0.08 -12.46 8.18
N ASP A 7 1.19 -11.80 7.90
CA ASP A 7 1.27 -10.71 6.92
C ASP A 7 2.47 -10.97 6.01
N VAL A 8 2.16 -11.22 4.74
CA VAL A 8 3.10 -11.69 3.72
C VAL A 8 3.34 -10.59 2.71
N GLY A 9 4.46 -9.92 2.84
CA GLY A 9 4.94 -8.92 1.88
C GLY A 9 6.20 -9.37 1.16
N GLY A 10 6.67 -8.58 0.19
CA GLY A 10 7.85 -8.91 -0.61
C GLY A 10 9.17 -8.95 0.18
N THR A 11 9.23 -8.27 1.31
CA THR A 11 10.45 -8.15 2.12
C THR A 11 10.46 -9.07 3.33
N HIS A 12 9.34 -9.17 4.03
CA HIS A 12 9.19 -9.95 5.25
C HIS A 12 7.86 -10.68 5.29
N VAL A 13 7.88 -11.85 5.93
CA VAL A 13 6.71 -12.52 6.47
C VAL A 13 6.70 -12.24 7.97
N ARG A 14 5.59 -11.71 8.47
CA ARG A 14 5.35 -11.43 9.89
C ARG A 14 4.22 -12.31 10.40
N TRP A 15 4.25 -12.71 11.66
CA TRP A 15 3.16 -13.46 12.26
C TRP A 15 3.07 -13.21 13.76
N ALA A 16 1.87 -13.38 14.30
CA ALA A 16 1.56 -13.24 15.71
C ALA A 16 0.30 -14.04 16.08
N ARG A 17 -0.05 -14.04 17.36
CA ARG A 17 -1.39 -14.39 17.83
C ARG A 17 -2.22 -13.12 17.95
N TRP A 18 -3.49 -13.22 17.66
CA TRP A 18 -4.43 -12.11 17.76
C TRP A 18 -5.80 -12.58 18.25
N SER A 19 -6.44 -11.78 19.08
CA SER A 19 -7.88 -11.86 19.37
C SER A 19 -8.46 -10.47 19.57
N PRO A 20 -9.80 -10.29 19.40
CA PRO A 20 -10.45 -9.00 19.68
C PRO A 20 -10.23 -8.49 21.11
N GLU A 21 -10.16 -9.43 22.08
CA GLU A 21 -10.07 -9.12 23.50
C GLU A 21 -8.65 -8.77 23.94
N GLN A 22 -7.65 -9.48 23.39
CA GLN A 22 -6.26 -9.35 23.83
C GLN A 22 -5.41 -8.48 22.88
N GLY A 23 -5.95 -8.21 21.69
CA GLY A 23 -5.19 -7.53 20.64
C GLY A 23 -4.11 -8.41 20.02
N LEU A 24 -3.06 -7.77 19.52
CA LEU A 24 -1.93 -8.42 18.85
C LEU A 24 -0.86 -8.79 19.89
N GLY A 25 -0.50 -10.08 19.91
CA GLY A 25 0.63 -10.57 20.72
C GLY A 25 1.98 -10.27 20.08
N ASP A 26 3.04 -10.93 20.59
CA ASP A 26 4.42 -10.73 20.12
C ASP A 26 4.54 -11.03 18.62
N VAL A 27 4.97 -10.02 17.87
CA VAL A 27 5.17 -10.13 16.43
C VAL A 27 6.54 -10.73 16.13
N ARG A 28 6.53 -11.87 15.45
CA ARG A 28 7.72 -12.49 14.89
C ARG A 28 7.84 -12.16 13.41
N ARG A 29 9.06 -12.17 12.89
CA ARG A 29 9.31 -11.90 11.48
C ARG A 29 10.46 -12.72 10.94
N THR A 30 10.41 -13.00 9.62
CA THR A 30 11.50 -13.56 8.84
C THR A 30 11.54 -12.93 7.45
N SER A 31 12.61 -13.13 6.71
CA SER A 31 12.71 -12.67 5.32
C SER A 31 11.75 -13.43 4.42
N SER A 32 11.07 -12.74 3.52
CA SER A 32 10.23 -13.37 2.51
C SER A 32 11.09 -14.14 1.49
N PRO A 33 10.66 -15.34 1.05
CA PRO A 33 11.30 -16.07 -0.03
C PRO A 33 10.93 -15.45 -1.39
N SER A 34 11.37 -14.22 -1.63
CA SER A 34 11.09 -13.52 -2.88
C SER A 34 12.22 -13.72 -3.88
N THR A 35 11.87 -13.71 -5.17
CA THR A 35 12.85 -13.82 -6.27
C THR A 35 13.85 -12.66 -6.28
N PHE A 36 13.49 -11.49 -5.72
CA PHE A 36 14.41 -10.37 -5.56
C PHE A 36 15.49 -10.63 -4.51
N ARG A 37 15.17 -11.37 -3.44
CA ARG A 37 16.11 -11.69 -2.36
C ARG A 37 16.93 -12.94 -2.65
N GLN A 38 16.42 -13.80 -3.50
CA GLN A 38 17.05 -15.05 -3.89
C GLN A 38 17.14 -15.14 -5.42
N PRO A 39 18.03 -14.35 -6.04
CA PRO A 39 18.22 -14.39 -7.49
C PRO A 39 18.62 -15.81 -7.93
N GLY A 40 17.94 -16.35 -8.94
CA GLY A 40 18.19 -17.70 -9.44
C GLY A 40 17.27 -18.78 -8.88
N VAL A 41 16.49 -18.50 -7.83
CA VAL A 41 15.42 -19.41 -7.37
C VAL A 41 14.20 -19.23 -8.29
N SER A 42 13.62 -20.34 -8.71
CA SER A 42 12.40 -20.32 -9.52
C SER A 42 11.20 -19.80 -8.73
N VAL A 43 10.21 -19.25 -9.42
CA VAL A 43 8.98 -18.80 -8.78
C VAL A 43 8.26 -19.96 -8.08
N ASP A 44 8.25 -21.15 -8.69
CA ASP A 44 7.56 -22.32 -8.12
C ASP A 44 8.27 -22.80 -6.85
N GLU A 45 9.58 -22.75 -6.80
CA GLU A 45 10.35 -23.05 -5.60
C GLU A 45 10.13 -21.99 -4.50
N SER A 46 10.11 -20.72 -4.85
CA SER A 46 9.75 -19.62 -3.95
C SER A 46 8.35 -19.80 -3.36
N ARG A 47 7.35 -20.18 -4.17
CA ARG A 47 5.98 -20.50 -3.73
C ARG A 47 5.98 -21.69 -2.75
N ALA A 48 6.70 -22.77 -3.05
CA ALA A 48 6.79 -23.95 -2.19
C ALA A 48 7.46 -23.63 -0.83
N VAL A 49 8.52 -22.83 -0.84
CA VAL A 49 9.18 -22.34 0.39
C VAL A 49 8.23 -21.49 1.22
N LEU A 50 7.49 -20.56 0.60
CA LEU A 50 6.53 -19.70 1.27
C LEU A 50 5.42 -20.52 1.95
N VAL A 51 4.82 -21.48 1.24
CA VAL A 51 3.76 -22.35 1.79
C VAL A 51 4.28 -23.14 2.99
N ARG A 52 5.47 -23.73 2.91
CA ARG A 52 6.08 -24.45 4.06
C ARG A 52 6.29 -23.53 5.25
N MET A 53 6.86 -22.35 5.04
CA MET A 53 7.09 -21.37 6.09
C MET A 53 5.79 -20.96 6.80
N MET A 54 4.72 -20.70 6.03
CA MET A 54 3.42 -20.38 6.60
C MET A 54 2.84 -21.56 7.39
N ALA A 55 2.96 -22.76 6.86
CA ALA A 55 2.48 -24.00 7.51
C ALA A 55 3.19 -24.29 8.84
N GLU A 56 4.49 -24.02 8.92
CA GLU A 56 5.31 -24.26 10.12
C GLU A 56 4.97 -23.32 11.28
N VAL A 57 4.58 -22.08 11.02
CA VAL A 57 4.33 -21.09 12.08
C VAL A 57 2.91 -21.16 12.65
N VAL A 58 2.01 -21.91 12.01
CA VAL A 58 0.62 -22.04 12.46
C VAL A 58 0.45 -23.34 13.28
N PRO A 59 -0.06 -23.27 14.53
CA PRO A 59 -0.31 -24.45 15.36
C PRO A 59 -1.37 -25.40 14.78
N ALA A 60 -1.34 -26.65 15.26
CA ALA A 60 -2.30 -27.67 14.86
C ALA A 60 -3.74 -27.25 15.22
N GLY A 61 -4.67 -27.47 14.28
CA GLY A 61 -6.10 -27.20 14.44
C GLY A 61 -6.47 -25.72 14.55
N ALA A 62 -5.52 -24.79 14.29
CA ALA A 62 -5.76 -23.37 14.45
C ALA A 62 -6.58 -22.77 13.30
N VAL A 63 -7.13 -21.57 13.57
CA VAL A 63 -7.58 -20.62 12.54
C VAL A 63 -6.42 -19.72 12.18
N ALA A 64 -6.17 -19.52 10.89
CA ALA A 64 -5.14 -18.66 10.38
C ALA A 64 -5.71 -17.57 9.46
N GLY A 65 -5.51 -16.31 9.82
CA GLY A 65 -5.80 -15.14 8.98
C GLY A 65 -4.53 -14.67 8.28
N VAL A 66 -4.60 -14.47 6.97
CA VAL A 66 -3.45 -14.10 6.15
C VAL A 66 -3.73 -12.84 5.37
N SER A 67 -2.92 -11.81 5.60
CA SER A 67 -2.76 -10.62 4.76
C SER A 67 -1.70 -10.95 3.70
N PHE A 68 -2.04 -10.85 2.42
CA PHE A 68 -1.15 -11.27 1.34
C PHE A 68 -0.98 -10.17 0.29
N GLY A 69 0.26 -9.72 0.09
CA GLY A 69 0.63 -8.66 -0.85
C GLY A 69 0.58 -9.13 -2.31
N ALA A 70 -0.62 -9.24 -2.87
CA ALA A 70 -0.84 -9.70 -4.23
C ALA A 70 -2.21 -9.29 -4.78
N ALA A 71 -2.35 -9.31 -6.11
CA ALA A 71 -3.65 -9.35 -6.74
C ALA A 71 -4.28 -10.73 -6.53
N LEU A 72 -5.39 -10.77 -5.79
CA LEU A 72 -6.11 -12.00 -5.42
C LEU A 72 -7.47 -12.05 -6.09
N ASP A 73 -7.84 -13.22 -6.57
CA ASP A 73 -9.26 -13.52 -6.84
C ASP A 73 -10.04 -13.50 -5.51
N HIS A 74 -11.05 -12.67 -5.45
CA HIS A 74 -11.83 -12.48 -4.23
C HIS A 74 -12.60 -13.74 -3.78
N ARG A 75 -13.03 -14.58 -4.72
CA ARG A 75 -13.84 -15.77 -4.45
C ARG A 75 -13.00 -17.01 -4.17
N THR A 76 -12.01 -17.26 -5.03
CA THR A 76 -11.17 -18.46 -4.95
C THR A 76 -9.94 -18.28 -4.09
N ARG A 77 -9.54 -17.02 -3.83
CA ARG A 77 -8.28 -16.65 -3.17
C ARG A 77 -7.03 -17.06 -3.97
N ALA A 78 -7.21 -17.35 -5.26
CA ALA A 78 -6.08 -17.59 -6.15
C ALA A 78 -5.28 -16.29 -6.35
N VAL A 79 -3.95 -16.40 -6.31
CA VAL A 79 -3.03 -15.29 -6.55
C VAL A 79 -2.81 -15.17 -8.04
N TYR A 80 -3.13 -14.02 -8.64
CA TYR A 80 -2.85 -13.74 -10.05
C TYR A 80 -1.47 -13.15 -10.29
N ALA A 81 -1.02 -12.29 -9.40
CA ALA A 81 0.30 -11.69 -9.48
C ALA A 81 0.73 -11.15 -8.10
N SER A 82 2.02 -11.25 -7.82
CA SER A 82 2.65 -10.57 -6.70
C SER A 82 4.01 -10.04 -7.12
N ALA A 83 4.05 -8.83 -7.66
CA ALA A 83 5.30 -8.21 -8.07
C ALA A 83 6.35 -8.18 -6.94
N PRO A 84 5.99 -7.90 -5.67
CA PRO A 84 6.96 -7.90 -4.57
C PRO A 84 7.57 -9.27 -4.25
N LEU A 85 6.88 -10.38 -4.57
CA LEU A 85 7.35 -11.74 -4.28
C LEU A 85 7.96 -12.40 -5.51
N TRP A 86 7.31 -12.30 -6.68
CA TRP A 86 7.59 -13.11 -7.87
C TRP A 86 7.88 -12.29 -9.13
N GLY A 87 8.00 -10.97 -9.02
CA GLY A 87 8.28 -10.08 -10.15
C GLY A 87 7.14 -10.08 -11.16
N VAL A 88 7.48 -10.28 -12.42
CA VAL A 88 6.53 -10.24 -13.55
C VAL A 88 5.76 -11.54 -13.77
N ASP A 89 5.97 -12.58 -12.94
CA ASP A 89 5.23 -13.84 -13.07
C ASP A 89 3.76 -13.62 -12.74
N SER A 90 2.89 -13.90 -13.70
CA SER A 90 1.44 -13.74 -13.63
C SER A 90 0.70 -15.09 -13.78
N ARG A 91 1.38 -16.22 -13.61
CA ARG A 91 0.74 -17.54 -13.61
C ARG A 91 -0.11 -17.67 -12.35
N PRO A 92 -1.43 -17.94 -12.46
CA PRO A 92 -2.29 -18.13 -11.31
C PRO A 92 -1.73 -19.17 -10.34
N PHE A 93 -1.80 -18.91 -9.05
CA PHE A 93 -1.37 -19.80 -7.99
C PHE A 93 -2.48 -19.95 -6.95
N ASP A 94 -3.00 -21.17 -6.80
CA ASP A 94 -3.98 -21.47 -5.76
C ASP A 94 -3.29 -21.61 -4.41
N LEU A 95 -3.10 -20.47 -3.74
CA LEU A 95 -2.45 -20.38 -2.44
C LEU A 95 -3.21 -21.17 -1.37
N VAL A 96 -4.55 -21.08 -1.37
CA VAL A 96 -5.38 -21.73 -0.34
C VAL A 96 -5.35 -23.25 -0.51
N ALA A 97 -5.43 -23.77 -1.73
CA ALA A 97 -5.30 -25.19 -1.98
C ALA A 97 -3.92 -25.70 -1.55
N ALA A 98 -2.85 -24.96 -1.86
CA ALA A 98 -1.50 -25.32 -1.44
C ALA A 98 -1.33 -25.34 0.08
N LEU A 99 -1.89 -24.34 0.79
CA LEU A 99 -1.87 -24.28 2.26
C LEU A 99 -2.69 -25.41 2.89
N ARG A 100 -3.89 -25.70 2.36
CA ARG A 100 -4.72 -26.82 2.81
C ARG A 100 -4.06 -28.19 2.54
N GLY A 101 -3.35 -28.33 1.43
CA GLY A 101 -2.57 -29.53 1.13
C GLY A 101 -1.43 -29.74 2.13
N ALA A 102 -0.75 -28.66 2.53
CA ALA A 102 0.32 -28.72 3.53
C ALA A 102 -0.20 -28.93 4.98
N ARG A 103 -1.34 -28.29 5.31
CA ARG A 103 -1.95 -28.31 6.65
C ARG A 103 -3.48 -28.40 6.55
N PRO A 104 -4.05 -29.58 6.33
CA PRO A 104 -5.50 -29.81 6.24
C PRO A 104 -6.23 -29.60 7.57
N ASP A 105 -5.53 -29.61 8.66
CA ASP A 105 -6.02 -29.37 10.02
C ASP A 105 -6.19 -27.88 10.35
N VAL A 106 -5.71 -26.95 9.48
CA VAL A 106 -5.78 -25.50 9.69
C VAL A 106 -6.87 -24.90 8.81
N ARG A 107 -7.68 -24.01 9.39
CA ARG A 107 -8.63 -23.18 8.64
C ARG A 107 -7.94 -21.90 8.17
N TRP A 108 -7.73 -21.80 6.86
CA TRP A 108 -6.99 -20.73 6.22
C TRP A 108 -7.92 -19.67 5.62
N HIS A 109 -7.81 -18.42 6.07
CA HIS A 109 -8.51 -17.25 5.57
C HIS A 109 -7.49 -16.28 4.97
N VAL A 110 -7.55 -16.04 3.67
CA VAL A 110 -6.59 -15.21 2.95
C VAL A 110 -7.29 -14.00 2.37
N VAL A 111 -6.75 -12.83 2.63
CA VAL A 111 -7.22 -11.56 2.06
C VAL A 111 -6.04 -10.77 1.48
N ASN A 112 -6.33 -9.87 0.54
CA ASN A 112 -5.34 -8.94 0.03
C ASN A 112 -4.84 -8.01 1.17
N ASP A 113 -3.58 -7.60 1.10
CA ASP A 113 -2.91 -6.78 2.13
C ASP A 113 -3.56 -5.40 2.33
N VAL A 114 -4.02 -4.75 1.25
CA VAL A 114 -4.73 -3.46 1.36
C VAL A 114 -6.12 -3.67 1.96
N THR A 115 -6.79 -4.79 1.65
CA THR A 115 -8.06 -5.17 2.29
C THR A 115 -7.87 -5.40 3.79
N ALA A 116 -6.84 -6.14 4.20
CA ALA A 116 -6.51 -6.32 5.61
C ALA A 116 -6.23 -4.98 6.31
N ALA A 117 -5.41 -4.14 5.69
CA ALA A 117 -5.10 -2.80 6.21
C ALA A 117 -6.37 -1.94 6.39
N LEU A 118 -7.28 -1.97 5.42
CA LEU A 118 -8.56 -1.24 5.48
C LEU A 118 -9.48 -1.78 6.58
N LEU A 119 -9.58 -3.09 6.76
CA LEU A 119 -10.39 -3.70 7.83
C LEU A 119 -9.89 -3.27 9.22
N HIS A 120 -8.58 -3.21 9.43
CA HIS A 120 -8.05 -2.66 10.67
C HIS A 120 -8.45 -1.18 10.83
N LEU A 121 -8.22 -0.34 9.82
CA LEU A 121 -8.60 1.08 9.88
C LEU A 121 -10.10 1.25 10.18
N ALA A 122 -10.95 0.53 9.46
CA ALA A 122 -12.39 0.58 9.62
C ALA A 122 -12.82 0.20 11.04
N SER A 123 -12.17 -0.79 11.66
CA SER A 123 -12.47 -1.20 13.03
C SER A 123 -12.20 -0.08 14.05
N THR A 124 -11.16 0.73 13.84
CA THR A 124 -10.85 1.87 14.72
C THR A 124 -11.71 3.09 14.44
N GLN A 125 -12.05 3.36 13.18
CA GLN A 125 -12.86 4.51 12.76
C GLN A 125 -14.36 4.31 12.97
N ARG A 126 -14.84 3.09 13.14
CA ARG A 126 -16.27 2.80 13.45
C ARG A 126 -16.78 3.59 14.64
N ALA A 127 -15.98 3.76 15.66
CA ALA A 127 -16.33 4.53 16.85
C ALA A 127 -16.64 6.01 16.55
N ARG A 128 -16.21 6.53 15.40
CA ARG A 128 -16.42 7.92 14.96
C ARG A 128 -17.66 8.10 14.09
N GLY A 129 -18.40 7.04 13.80
CA GLY A 129 -19.63 7.12 13.00
C GLY A 129 -19.42 7.46 11.53
N LEU A 130 -18.25 7.16 10.97
CA LEU A 130 -17.95 7.38 9.56
C LEU A 130 -18.76 6.42 8.68
N ARG A 131 -19.23 6.90 7.53
CA ARG A 131 -20.00 6.09 6.57
C ARG A 131 -19.09 5.28 5.66
N LYS A 132 -18.17 5.96 4.98
CA LYS A 132 -17.22 5.34 4.06
C LYS A 132 -15.79 5.75 4.36
N VAL A 133 -14.92 4.78 4.30
CA VAL A 133 -13.47 4.93 4.52
C VAL A 133 -12.74 4.44 3.30
N TRP A 134 -11.91 5.29 2.72
CA TRP A 134 -11.00 4.99 1.63
C TRP A 134 -9.57 4.94 2.17
N LEU A 135 -8.84 3.88 1.87
CA LEU A 135 -7.44 3.71 2.26
C LEU A 135 -6.58 3.48 1.02
N ALA A 136 -5.51 4.25 0.87
CA ALA A 136 -4.45 3.95 -0.09
C ALA A 136 -3.15 3.59 0.62
N THR A 137 -2.48 2.56 0.11
CA THR A 137 -1.09 2.27 0.44
C THR A 137 -0.17 2.93 -0.57
N ILE A 138 0.83 3.67 -0.07
CA ILE A 138 1.89 4.30 -0.87
C ILE A 138 3.21 3.72 -0.36
N SER A 139 3.75 2.76 -1.10
CA SER A 139 4.91 1.97 -0.69
C SER A 139 5.73 1.57 -1.92
N THR A 140 6.19 0.31 -2.05
CA THR A 140 6.79 -0.22 -3.29
C THR A 140 5.79 -0.25 -4.44
N GLY A 141 4.49 -0.34 -4.13
CA GLY A 141 3.37 -0.16 -5.04
C GLY A 141 2.42 0.93 -4.55
N VAL A 142 1.35 1.14 -5.32
CA VAL A 142 0.25 2.06 -5.00
C VAL A 142 -1.06 1.34 -5.27
N ALA A 143 -1.87 1.16 -4.24
CA ALA A 143 -3.19 0.54 -4.36
C ALA A 143 -4.15 1.14 -3.32
N CYS A 144 -5.45 0.97 -3.52
CA CYS A 144 -6.45 1.41 -2.55
C CYS A 144 -7.59 0.41 -2.38
N ARG A 145 -8.35 0.60 -1.32
CA ARG A 145 -9.66 -0.03 -1.08
C ARG A 145 -10.58 0.96 -0.40
N VAL A 146 -11.87 0.73 -0.54
CA VAL A 146 -12.91 1.48 0.15
C VAL A 146 -13.83 0.51 0.87
N ILE A 147 -14.35 0.90 2.04
CA ILE A 147 -15.39 0.17 2.77
C ILE A 147 -16.58 1.08 3.03
N ASP A 148 -17.78 0.58 2.78
CA ASP A 148 -19.00 1.16 3.33
C ASP A 148 -19.26 0.53 4.70
N GLN A 149 -19.06 1.29 5.76
CA GLN A 149 -19.21 0.77 7.13
C GLN A 149 -20.65 0.49 7.53
N ARG A 150 -21.64 1.02 6.78
CA ARG A 150 -23.06 0.74 7.02
C ARG A 150 -23.42 -0.71 6.66
N THR A 151 -22.77 -1.25 5.62
CA THR A 151 -22.99 -2.62 5.13
C THR A 151 -21.83 -3.56 5.46
N GLY A 152 -20.64 -3.00 5.75
CA GLY A 152 -19.39 -3.75 5.87
C GLY A 152 -18.83 -4.19 4.51
N GLU A 153 -19.41 -3.72 3.40
CA GLU A 153 -19.02 -4.12 2.06
C GLU A 153 -17.73 -3.41 1.60
N ILE A 154 -16.82 -4.20 1.03
CA ILE A 154 -15.65 -3.73 0.29
C ILE A 154 -15.89 -4.11 -1.17
N PRO A 155 -16.17 -3.14 -2.08
CA PRO A 155 -16.41 -3.44 -3.48
C PRO A 155 -15.17 -4.05 -4.14
N VAL A 156 -15.28 -5.30 -4.54
CA VAL A 156 -14.25 -6.04 -5.30
C VAL A 156 -14.96 -6.90 -6.35
N ASP A 157 -14.36 -7.05 -7.52
CA ASP A 157 -14.85 -8.00 -8.52
C ASP A 157 -14.39 -9.44 -8.26
N GLY A 158 -14.77 -10.34 -9.15
CA GLY A 158 -14.30 -11.72 -9.09
C GLY A 158 -12.79 -11.88 -9.20
N CYS A 159 -12.09 -10.91 -9.77
CA CYS A 159 -10.64 -10.92 -9.94
C CYS A 159 -9.88 -10.17 -8.83
N GLY A 160 -10.59 -9.36 -7.99
CA GLY A 160 -9.97 -8.59 -6.91
C GLY A 160 -9.01 -7.49 -7.37
N LEU A 161 -9.17 -7.00 -8.62
CA LEU A 161 -8.28 -6.00 -9.22
C LEU A 161 -8.73 -4.56 -8.97
N GLN A 162 -9.91 -4.34 -8.35
CA GLN A 162 -10.35 -3.01 -7.96
C GLN A 162 -9.35 -2.38 -7.01
N GLY A 163 -9.15 -1.08 -7.20
CA GLY A 163 -8.22 -0.31 -6.39
C GLY A 163 -6.74 -0.44 -6.77
N GLU A 164 -6.41 -1.09 -7.88
CA GLU A 164 -5.07 -1.08 -8.47
C GLU A 164 -4.77 0.28 -9.13
N ILE A 165 -5.00 1.36 -8.37
CA ILE A 165 -4.86 2.75 -8.82
C ILE A 165 -3.43 3.09 -9.26
N GLY A 166 -2.44 2.34 -8.79
CA GLY A 166 -1.05 2.48 -9.21
C GLY A 166 -0.84 2.22 -10.70
N HIS A 167 -1.76 1.51 -11.36
CA HIS A 167 -1.72 1.21 -12.79
C HIS A 167 -2.63 2.09 -13.64
N LEU A 168 -3.28 3.09 -13.05
CA LEU A 168 -4.00 4.11 -13.81
C LEU A 168 -3.00 5.03 -14.54
N PRO A 169 -3.38 5.58 -15.71
CA PRO A 169 -2.56 6.56 -16.40
C PRO A 169 -2.43 7.84 -15.55
N ALA A 170 -1.26 8.44 -15.59
CA ALA A 170 -0.96 9.70 -14.90
C ALA A 170 -0.07 10.60 -15.76
N THR A 171 -0.22 11.90 -15.56
CA THR A 171 0.65 12.91 -16.17
C THR A 171 1.36 13.69 -15.08
N VAL A 172 2.68 13.65 -15.10
CA VAL A 172 3.54 14.45 -14.23
C VAL A 172 4.45 15.28 -15.13
N ALA A 173 4.63 16.55 -14.81
CA ALA A 173 5.53 17.43 -15.53
C ALA A 173 6.55 18.06 -14.55
N VAL A 174 7.76 18.26 -15.03
CA VAL A 174 8.79 19.08 -14.37
C VAL A 174 9.19 20.17 -15.34
N ASP A 175 9.21 21.44 -14.91
CA ASP A 175 9.44 22.62 -15.76
C ASP A 175 8.45 22.72 -16.94
N GLY A 176 7.21 22.29 -16.74
CA GLY A 176 6.19 22.28 -17.79
C GLY A 176 6.36 21.15 -18.83
N LEU A 177 7.41 20.35 -18.75
CA LEU A 177 7.68 19.26 -19.67
C LEU A 177 7.14 17.94 -19.09
N PRO A 178 6.22 17.27 -19.77
CA PRO A 178 5.70 15.97 -19.36
C PRO A 178 6.82 14.94 -19.20
N LEU A 179 6.67 14.06 -18.23
CA LEU A 179 7.55 12.94 -18.00
C LEU A 179 6.84 11.64 -18.39
N ASP A 180 7.59 10.75 -19.02
CA ASP A 180 7.12 9.41 -19.38
C ASP A 180 7.99 8.36 -18.69
N LEU A 181 7.68 8.10 -17.41
CA LEU A 181 8.44 7.14 -16.61
C LEU A 181 7.85 5.73 -16.72
N ARG A 182 8.76 4.75 -16.73
CA ARG A 182 8.39 3.34 -16.79
C ARG A 182 7.92 2.84 -15.44
N CYS A 183 6.76 2.20 -15.41
CA CYS A 183 6.24 1.43 -14.28
C CYS A 183 6.89 0.03 -14.23
N ASP A 184 7.00 -0.55 -13.03
CA ASP A 184 7.56 -1.89 -12.83
C ASP A 184 6.72 -3.01 -13.50
N CYS A 185 5.45 -2.72 -13.87
CA CYS A 185 4.64 -3.61 -14.70
C CYS A 185 5.05 -3.61 -16.19
N GLY A 186 6.03 -2.79 -16.58
CA GLY A 186 6.56 -2.69 -17.94
C GLY A 186 5.92 -1.60 -18.82
N ARG A 187 4.78 -1.01 -18.42
CA ARG A 187 4.13 0.10 -19.13
C ARG A 187 4.66 1.46 -18.67
N GLN A 188 4.38 2.49 -19.45
CA GLN A 188 4.79 3.87 -19.15
C GLN A 188 3.62 4.70 -18.63
N GLY A 189 3.91 5.81 -17.92
CA GLY A 189 2.93 6.80 -17.52
C GLY A 189 1.92 6.34 -16.49
N HIS A 190 2.20 5.28 -15.72
CA HIS A 190 1.33 4.84 -14.64
C HIS A 190 1.59 5.64 -13.36
N VAL A 191 0.56 5.79 -12.53
CA VAL A 191 0.65 6.44 -11.20
C VAL A 191 1.85 5.91 -10.39
N ALA A 192 2.02 4.59 -10.32
CA ALA A 192 3.13 3.98 -9.56
C ALA A 192 4.52 4.33 -10.12
N ALA A 193 4.61 4.68 -11.41
CA ALA A 193 5.87 5.13 -12.00
C ALA A 193 6.40 6.44 -11.38
N TYR A 194 5.52 7.20 -10.74
CA TYR A 194 5.83 8.48 -10.12
C TYR A 194 5.66 8.48 -8.61
N ALA A 195 4.57 7.87 -8.10
CA ALA A 195 4.13 8.00 -6.71
C ALA A 195 4.58 6.86 -5.79
N SER A 196 5.02 5.72 -6.30
CA SER A 196 5.60 4.64 -5.48
C SER A 196 7.01 4.99 -5.04
N GLY A 197 7.56 4.30 -4.03
CA GLY A 197 8.96 4.47 -3.60
C GLY A 197 9.95 4.36 -4.75
N PRO A 198 9.93 3.28 -5.58
CA PRO A 198 10.73 3.20 -6.81
C PRO A 198 10.44 4.33 -7.81
N GLY A 199 9.18 4.77 -7.93
CA GLY A 199 8.77 5.87 -8.79
C GLY A 199 9.36 7.20 -8.37
N ILE A 200 9.31 7.52 -7.07
CA ILE A 200 9.91 8.74 -6.51
C ILE A 200 11.43 8.76 -6.72
N ARG A 201 12.08 7.60 -6.61
CA ARG A 201 13.52 7.49 -6.90
C ARG A 201 13.81 7.80 -8.37
N ARG A 202 13.02 7.30 -9.32
CA ARG A 202 13.15 7.64 -10.76
C ARG A 202 12.91 9.14 -11.02
N LEU A 203 11.92 9.74 -10.37
CA LEU A 203 11.73 11.20 -10.41
C LEU A 203 12.96 11.96 -9.88
N GLY A 204 13.55 11.47 -8.78
CA GLY A 204 14.80 12.01 -8.23
C GLY A 204 15.93 12.01 -9.25
N GLU A 205 16.09 10.93 -10.03
CA GLU A 205 17.09 10.88 -11.11
C GLU A 205 16.82 11.90 -12.22
N VAL A 206 15.56 12.12 -12.58
CA VAL A 206 15.18 13.17 -13.53
C VAL A 206 15.54 14.55 -13.00
N LEU A 207 15.20 14.85 -11.75
CA LEU A 207 15.54 16.12 -11.12
C LEU A 207 17.04 16.31 -10.99
N ARG A 208 17.79 15.27 -10.65
CA ARG A 208 19.25 15.30 -10.60
C ARG A 208 19.84 15.81 -11.92
N HIS A 209 19.35 15.29 -13.06
CA HIS A 209 19.85 15.71 -14.37
C HIS A 209 19.39 17.13 -14.74
N ARG A 210 18.16 17.51 -14.40
CA ARG A 210 17.60 18.82 -14.76
C ARG A 210 18.09 19.96 -13.88
N ARG A 211 18.32 19.71 -12.58
CA ARG A 211 18.70 20.72 -11.60
C ARG A 211 20.22 20.93 -11.51
N GLY A 212 21.03 19.99 -11.99
CA GLY A 212 22.49 20.10 -12.05
C GLY A 212 23.12 20.64 -10.77
N PRO A 213 23.70 21.88 -10.80
CA PRO A 213 24.33 22.46 -9.61
C PRO A 213 23.39 22.62 -8.40
N VAL A 214 22.11 22.92 -8.63
CA VAL A 214 21.11 23.06 -7.55
C VAL A 214 20.88 21.70 -6.86
N TRP A 215 20.82 20.62 -7.63
CA TRP A 215 20.78 19.27 -7.05
C TRP A 215 22.00 18.99 -6.19
N VAL A 216 23.22 19.26 -6.71
CA VAL A 216 24.46 18.97 -5.98
C VAL A 216 24.52 19.73 -4.64
N ALA A 217 23.98 20.94 -4.58
CA ALA A 217 23.94 21.77 -3.39
C ALA A 217 22.81 21.37 -2.40
N SER A 218 21.88 20.52 -2.81
CA SER A 218 20.71 20.13 -1.99
C SER A 218 21.08 19.21 -0.81
N ASP A 219 20.32 19.31 0.28
CA ASP A 219 20.46 18.39 1.42
C ASP A 219 20.23 16.94 0.99
N LEU A 220 19.26 16.71 0.09
CA LEU A 220 18.99 15.39 -0.46
C LEU A 220 20.22 14.77 -1.10
N ALA A 221 20.92 15.51 -1.97
CA ALA A 221 22.12 15.02 -2.62
C ALA A 221 23.26 14.76 -1.63
N GLN A 222 23.40 15.60 -0.61
CA GLN A 222 24.41 15.43 0.43
C GLN A 222 24.18 14.19 1.28
N GLU A 223 22.92 13.92 1.70
CA GLU A 223 22.56 12.70 2.44
C GLU A 223 22.85 11.45 1.61
N LEU A 224 22.48 11.46 0.32
CA LEU A 224 22.76 10.36 -0.61
C LEU A 224 24.28 10.12 -0.78
N ALA A 225 25.08 11.20 -0.84
CA ALA A 225 26.54 11.11 -0.94
C ALA A 225 27.18 10.53 0.32
N ARG A 226 26.53 10.63 1.49
CA ARG A 226 26.94 9.98 2.75
C ARG A 226 26.58 8.49 2.79
N GLY A 227 25.88 7.97 1.78
CA GLY A 227 25.44 6.57 1.71
C GLY A 227 24.12 6.27 2.41
N GLU A 228 23.35 7.31 2.77
CA GLU A 228 22.01 7.10 3.36
C GLU A 228 21.05 6.47 2.33
N PRO A 229 20.16 5.56 2.74
CA PRO A 229 19.09 5.06 1.88
C PRO A 229 18.23 6.21 1.37
N PHE A 230 17.79 6.10 0.12
CA PHE A 230 17.05 7.17 -0.57
C PHE A 230 15.82 7.65 0.23
N GLU A 231 15.07 6.74 0.83
CA GLU A 231 13.85 7.04 1.58
C GLU A 231 14.17 7.84 2.86
N VAL A 232 15.29 7.53 3.50
CA VAL A 232 15.78 8.24 4.69
C VAL A 232 16.28 9.62 4.31
N ALA A 233 17.11 9.71 3.26
CA ALA A 233 17.64 10.97 2.73
C ALA A 233 16.49 11.92 2.31
N LEU A 234 15.51 11.41 1.56
CA LEU A 234 14.34 12.19 1.13
C LEU A 234 13.55 12.70 2.34
N THR A 235 13.29 11.84 3.32
CA THR A 235 12.52 12.23 4.51
C THR A 235 13.22 13.34 5.29
N ARG A 236 14.54 13.24 5.48
CA ARG A 236 15.32 14.28 6.19
C ARG A 236 15.34 15.59 5.41
N ALA A 237 15.60 15.52 4.10
CA ALA A 237 15.66 16.69 3.24
C ALA A 237 14.30 17.41 3.12
N VAL A 238 13.20 16.67 3.05
CA VAL A 238 11.85 17.28 3.07
C VAL A 238 11.60 17.98 4.41
N ARG A 239 11.97 17.36 5.53
CA ARG A 239 11.81 17.95 6.86
C ARG A 239 12.67 19.19 7.10
N SER A 240 13.85 19.27 6.48
CA SER A 240 14.69 20.50 6.51
C SER A 240 14.18 21.60 5.58
N GLY A 241 13.19 21.31 4.73
CA GLY A 241 12.67 22.27 3.74
C GLY A 241 13.56 22.41 2.50
N ASP A 242 14.39 21.40 2.21
CA ASP A 242 15.20 21.37 0.99
C ASP A 242 14.31 21.50 -0.26
N THR A 243 14.62 22.49 -1.09
CA THR A 243 13.78 22.87 -2.23
C THR A 243 13.67 21.76 -3.26
N VAL A 244 14.74 21.01 -3.50
CA VAL A 244 14.74 19.88 -4.45
C VAL A 244 13.92 18.72 -3.92
N ALA A 245 14.05 18.41 -2.64
CA ALA A 245 13.28 17.34 -2.01
C ALA A 245 11.77 17.68 -1.94
N VAL A 246 11.42 18.93 -1.65
CA VAL A 246 10.03 19.41 -1.66
C VAL A 246 9.45 19.39 -3.07
N GLU A 247 10.21 19.81 -4.10
CA GLU A 247 9.80 19.70 -5.50
C GLU A 247 9.56 18.26 -5.92
N LEU A 248 10.47 17.35 -5.54
CA LEU A 248 10.37 15.92 -5.80
C LEU A 248 9.09 15.33 -5.18
N LEU A 249 8.84 15.65 -3.92
CA LEU A 249 7.64 15.19 -3.23
C LEU A 249 6.36 15.76 -3.87
N ALA A 250 6.35 17.03 -4.24
CA ALA A 250 5.23 17.64 -4.93
C ALA A 250 4.93 16.95 -6.27
N ALA A 251 5.96 16.68 -7.08
CA ALA A 251 5.80 15.97 -8.35
C ALA A 251 5.23 14.54 -8.14
N ALA A 252 5.69 13.83 -7.11
CA ALA A 252 5.24 12.50 -6.78
C ALA A 252 3.81 12.46 -6.21
N ALA A 253 3.39 13.48 -5.48
CA ALA A 253 2.06 13.58 -4.87
C ALA A 253 0.96 13.95 -5.89
N LYS A 254 1.31 14.57 -7.01
CA LYS A 254 0.34 15.04 -8.03
C LYS A 254 -0.62 13.94 -8.51
N PRO A 255 -0.16 12.75 -8.96
CA PRO A 255 -1.07 11.70 -9.42
C PRO A 255 -2.03 11.22 -8.33
N ILE A 256 -1.57 11.20 -7.08
CA ILE A 256 -2.41 10.79 -5.94
C ILE A 256 -3.48 11.84 -5.65
N ALA A 257 -3.13 13.11 -5.70
CA ALA A 257 -4.11 14.20 -5.57
C ALA A 257 -5.20 14.14 -6.65
N ASP A 258 -4.84 13.82 -7.89
CA ASP A 258 -5.81 13.66 -8.99
C ASP A 258 -6.78 12.49 -8.73
N ILE A 259 -6.27 11.37 -8.24
CA ILE A 259 -7.12 10.23 -7.85
C ILE A 259 -8.04 10.60 -6.71
N VAL A 260 -7.53 11.24 -5.65
CA VAL A 260 -8.35 11.66 -4.50
C VAL A 260 -9.45 12.61 -4.96
N ARG A 261 -9.12 13.61 -5.77
CA ARG A 261 -10.10 14.56 -6.34
C ARG A 261 -11.19 13.83 -7.13
N THR A 262 -10.80 12.90 -7.99
CA THR A 262 -11.73 12.09 -8.77
C THR A 262 -12.61 11.24 -7.87
N SER A 263 -12.03 10.58 -6.88
CA SER A 263 -12.75 9.73 -5.92
C SER A 263 -13.79 10.52 -5.11
N LEU A 264 -13.42 11.71 -4.61
CA LEU A 264 -14.33 12.59 -3.86
C LEU A 264 -15.43 13.20 -4.75
N CYS A 265 -15.16 13.39 -6.04
CA CYS A 265 -16.16 13.84 -7.01
C CYS A 265 -17.20 12.75 -7.31
N LEU A 266 -16.75 11.50 -7.45
CA LEU A 266 -17.61 10.36 -7.79
C LEU A 266 -18.34 9.80 -6.57
N ASP A 267 -17.73 9.82 -5.39
CA ASP A 267 -18.32 9.35 -4.14
C ASP A 267 -18.13 10.39 -3.02
N PRO A 268 -19.09 11.34 -2.91
CA PRO A 268 -19.05 12.39 -1.89
C PRO A 268 -19.34 11.88 -0.48
N GLU A 269 -19.71 10.60 -0.33
CA GLU A 269 -19.91 9.97 0.98
C GLU A 269 -18.61 9.48 1.63
N LEU A 270 -17.47 9.63 0.96
CA LEU A 270 -16.17 9.35 1.56
C LEU A 270 -15.91 10.32 2.71
N ASP A 271 -16.02 9.83 3.94
CA ASP A 271 -15.81 10.60 5.16
C ASP A 271 -14.34 10.62 5.58
N LEU A 272 -13.55 9.61 5.17
CA LEU A 272 -12.12 9.53 5.41
C LEU A 272 -11.39 9.03 4.18
N VAL A 273 -10.36 9.77 3.77
CA VAL A 273 -9.33 9.41 2.79
C VAL A 273 -8.02 9.26 3.55
N ALA A 274 -7.59 8.03 3.77
CA ALA A 274 -6.40 7.73 4.56
C ALA A 274 -5.26 7.21 3.67
N PHE A 275 -4.04 7.58 4.05
CA PHE A 275 -2.81 7.10 3.43
C PHE A 275 -1.98 6.29 4.41
N THR A 276 -1.40 5.21 3.94
CA THR A 276 -0.49 4.34 4.69
C THR A 276 0.64 3.85 3.79
N GLY A 277 1.50 2.99 4.32
CA GLY A 277 2.65 2.45 3.59
C GLY A 277 3.92 3.26 3.81
N GLY A 278 5.04 2.65 3.45
CA GLY A 278 6.37 3.17 3.83
C GLY A 278 6.66 4.61 3.37
N VAL A 279 6.18 4.99 2.20
CA VAL A 279 6.35 6.36 1.68
C VAL A 279 5.48 7.35 2.47
N ALA A 280 4.18 7.08 2.58
CA ALA A 280 3.26 8.00 3.24
C ALA A 280 3.60 8.15 4.73
N LEU A 281 3.87 7.05 5.44
CA LEU A 281 4.23 7.07 6.86
C LEU A 281 5.59 7.70 7.13
N GLY A 282 6.59 7.42 6.29
CA GLY A 282 7.92 8.01 6.44
C GLY A 282 7.91 9.54 6.33
N LEU A 283 7.13 10.07 5.39
CA LEU A 283 6.98 11.51 5.16
C LEU A 283 5.91 12.16 6.05
N GLY A 284 4.93 11.38 6.54
CA GLY A 284 3.91 11.84 7.48
C GLY A 284 3.12 13.06 7.00
N GLU A 285 3.05 14.09 7.83
CA GLU A 285 2.35 15.33 7.54
C GLU A 285 2.89 16.06 6.29
N HIS A 286 4.15 15.90 5.94
CA HIS A 286 4.70 16.48 4.71
C HIS A 286 4.11 15.82 3.45
N TYR A 287 3.85 14.50 3.50
CA TYR A 287 3.15 13.81 2.43
C TYR A 287 1.73 14.33 2.27
N LEU A 288 1.01 14.42 3.38
CA LEU A 288 -0.36 14.96 3.41
C LEU A 288 -0.41 16.39 2.88
N ALA A 289 0.50 17.24 3.33
CA ALA A 289 0.60 18.62 2.89
C ALA A 289 0.87 18.74 1.37
N ALA A 290 1.72 17.88 0.81
CA ALA A 290 2.00 17.86 -0.62
C ALA A 290 0.77 17.47 -1.46
N VAL A 291 -0.01 16.48 -1.01
CA VAL A 291 -1.27 16.10 -1.66
C VAL A 291 -2.29 17.21 -1.55
N LEU A 292 -2.47 17.80 -0.36
CA LEU A 292 -3.40 18.90 -0.11
C LEU A 292 -3.06 20.15 -0.94
N ALA A 293 -1.78 20.47 -1.12
CA ALA A 293 -1.36 21.61 -1.93
C ALA A 293 -1.83 21.50 -3.40
N HIS A 294 -1.87 20.29 -3.95
CA HIS A 294 -2.45 20.07 -5.27
C HIS A 294 -3.98 20.18 -5.28
N LEU A 295 -4.63 19.65 -4.24
CA LEU A 295 -6.10 19.74 -4.11
C LEU A 295 -6.56 21.18 -3.89
N ASP A 296 -5.83 21.95 -3.10
CA ASP A 296 -6.12 23.36 -2.86
C ASP A 296 -5.94 24.20 -4.14
N ARG A 297 -4.87 23.93 -4.91
CA ARG A 297 -4.59 24.65 -6.17
C ARG A 297 -5.61 24.34 -7.26
N ASP A 298 -5.92 23.06 -7.46
CA ASP A 298 -6.75 22.60 -8.57
C ASP A 298 -8.25 22.57 -8.22
N GLY A 299 -8.58 22.55 -6.92
CA GLY A 299 -9.92 22.65 -6.36
C GLY A 299 -10.85 21.46 -6.65
N LEU A 300 -12.01 21.49 -6.02
CA LEU A 300 -13.22 20.74 -6.36
C LEU A 300 -14.31 21.74 -6.69
N TYR A 301 -14.93 21.66 -7.85
CA TYR A 301 -15.91 22.63 -8.38
C TYR A 301 -16.90 23.09 -7.32
N LEU A 302 -16.93 24.39 -7.06
CA LEU A 302 -17.72 25.10 -6.05
C LEU A 302 -17.54 24.63 -4.60
N THR A 303 -17.00 23.43 -4.35
CA THR A 303 -16.81 22.90 -2.99
C THR A 303 -15.67 23.61 -2.30
N SER A 304 -14.54 23.79 -3.00
CA SER A 304 -13.35 24.44 -2.45
C SER A 304 -13.62 25.92 -2.08
N GLU A 305 -14.45 26.61 -2.87
CA GLU A 305 -14.79 28.01 -2.60
C GLU A 305 -15.80 28.16 -1.44
N ARG A 306 -16.74 27.23 -1.33
CA ARG A 306 -17.82 27.31 -0.33
C ARG A 306 -17.46 26.67 1.00
N LYS A 307 -16.58 25.66 0.99
CA LYS A 307 -16.16 24.87 2.16
C LYS A 307 -14.67 24.53 2.04
N PRO A 308 -13.76 25.50 2.21
CA PRO A 308 -12.33 25.32 1.93
C PRO A 308 -11.68 24.19 2.75
N ASP A 309 -12.16 23.94 3.98
CA ASP A 309 -11.60 22.90 4.84
C ASP A 309 -12.19 21.50 4.58
N TRP A 310 -13.22 21.40 3.74
CA TRP A 310 -13.98 20.15 3.53
C TRP A 310 -13.11 18.96 3.13
N ILE A 311 -12.12 19.16 2.25
CA ILE A 311 -11.20 18.12 1.82
C ILE A 311 -10.19 17.81 2.93
N ARG A 312 -9.64 18.83 3.55
CA ARG A 312 -8.62 18.73 4.60
C ARG A 312 -9.11 17.92 5.80
N ASP A 313 -10.33 18.16 6.23
CA ASP A 313 -10.96 17.49 7.38
C ASP A 313 -11.17 15.97 7.14
N ARG A 314 -11.10 15.53 5.88
CA ARG A 314 -11.29 14.15 5.47
C ARG A 314 -10.00 13.38 5.24
N MET A 315 -8.85 14.00 5.35
CA MET A 315 -7.60 13.37 4.95
C MET A 315 -6.69 13.09 6.14
N ALA A 316 -6.02 11.94 6.12
CA ALA A 316 -5.06 11.57 7.16
C ALA A 316 -3.96 10.64 6.62
N VAL A 317 -2.77 10.73 7.22
CA VAL A 317 -1.78 9.65 7.17
C VAL A 317 -1.92 8.83 8.45
N THR A 318 -2.01 7.51 8.35
CA THR A 318 -2.29 6.66 9.50
C THR A 318 -1.58 5.31 9.42
N GLU A 319 -1.14 4.82 10.57
CA GLU A 319 -0.63 3.47 10.69
C GLU A 319 -1.79 2.47 10.71
N VAL A 320 -1.60 1.38 9.99
CA VAL A 320 -2.51 0.23 9.97
C VAL A 320 -1.72 -1.07 10.07
N SER A 321 -2.38 -2.11 10.54
CA SER A 321 -1.78 -3.43 10.72
C SER A 321 -2.45 -4.46 9.83
N GLY A 322 -1.71 -4.99 8.85
CA GLY A 322 -2.16 -6.13 8.05
C GLY A 322 -2.43 -7.37 8.92
N LEU A 323 -1.65 -7.56 10.00
CA LEU A 323 -1.87 -8.65 10.94
C LEU A 323 -3.24 -8.56 11.63
N VAL A 324 -3.58 -7.38 12.17
CA VAL A 324 -4.87 -7.17 12.83
C VAL A 324 -6.01 -7.31 11.82
N GLY A 325 -5.86 -6.72 10.64
CA GLY A 325 -6.88 -6.83 9.60
C GLY A 325 -7.10 -8.26 9.10
N ALA A 326 -6.04 -9.07 8.98
CA ALA A 326 -6.15 -10.48 8.67
C ALA A 326 -6.92 -11.26 9.77
N GLY A 327 -6.70 -10.89 11.04
CA GLY A 327 -7.45 -11.45 12.16
C GLY A 327 -8.93 -11.09 12.11
N ILE A 328 -9.26 -9.84 11.80
CA ILE A 328 -10.64 -9.36 11.63
C ILE A 328 -11.33 -10.11 10.49
N ALA A 329 -10.65 -10.25 9.33
CA ALA A 329 -11.19 -10.98 8.19
C ALA A 329 -11.50 -12.43 8.54
N ALA A 330 -10.54 -13.13 9.14
CA ALA A 330 -10.71 -14.53 9.56
C ALA A 330 -11.84 -14.70 10.58
N LEU A 331 -11.94 -13.79 11.56
CA LEU A 331 -13.04 -13.83 12.55
C LEU A 331 -14.41 -13.65 11.89
N SER A 332 -14.51 -12.73 10.93
CA SER A 332 -15.78 -12.50 10.22
C SER A 332 -16.23 -13.72 9.41
N GLU A 333 -15.30 -14.40 8.73
CA GLU A 333 -15.61 -15.61 7.95
C GLU A 333 -15.94 -16.84 8.84
N GLU A 334 -15.43 -16.90 10.07
CA GLU A 334 -15.77 -17.97 11.03
C GLU A 334 -17.15 -17.77 11.70
N LEU A 335 -17.70 -16.55 11.67
CA LEU A 335 -18.99 -16.21 12.27
C LEU A 335 -20.16 -16.25 11.28
N THR A 336 -19.87 -16.32 9.97
CA THR A 336 -20.86 -16.43 8.88
C THR A 336 -21.02 -17.87 8.41
#